data_9f4217f6ba2a1d6aea71cb26f954f548
#
_entry.id   9f4217f6ba2a1d6aea71cb26f954f548
#
_cell.length_a   1.000
_cell.length_b   1.000
_cell.length_c   1.000
_cell.angle_alpha   90.00
_cell.angle_beta   90.00
_cell.angle_gamma   90.00
#
_symmetry.space_group_name_H-M   'P 1'
#
loop_
_entity.id
_entity.type
_entity.pdbx_description
1 polymer ?
#
loop_
_entity_poly.entity_id
_entity_poly.type
_entity_poly.pdbx_seq_one_letter_code
_entity_poly.pdbx_strand_id
1 'polypeptide(L)'
;MKETKLWINGKWKQTNNTYELKAPYTGEVIAKVSKATVQDVEQAIEGAHAAFLKFKAVPAYERAEILYKVVEILRKRKNEFASILADEAGKPLKAGLVELER
;
A
#
# COMPACT_ATOMS: atom_id res chain seq x y z
N MET A 1 18.08 2.72 -4.88
CA MET A 1 17.14 1.59 -4.65
C MET A 1 16.21 1.94 -3.51
N LYS A 2 14.93 1.82 -3.74
CA LYS A 2 13.90 2.11 -2.73
C LYS A 2 13.81 0.99 -1.70
N GLU A 3 13.71 1.34 -0.42
CA GLU A 3 13.41 0.38 0.65
C GLU A 3 11.92 0.50 1.03
N THR A 4 11.20 -0.61 0.96
CA THR A 4 9.79 -0.66 1.29
C THR A 4 9.61 -1.45 2.58
N LYS A 5 9.14 -0.75 3.60
CA LYS A 5 8.89 -1.29 4.93
C LYS A 5 7.50 -1.86 5.07
N LEU A 6 7.27 -2.65 6.11
CA LEU A 6 5.92 -3.07 6.50
C LEU A 6 5.15 -1.90 7.10
N TRP A 7 3.84 -1.88 6.89
CA TRP A 7 2.92 -0.97 7.56
C TRP A 7 2.03 -1.77 8.51
N ILE A 8 2.27 -1.66 9.79
CA ILE A 8 1.55 -2.43 10.82
C ILE A 8 1.13 -1.50 11.96
N ASN A 9 -0.13 -1.53 12.32
CA ASN A 9 -0.69 -0.75 13.43
C ASN A 9 -0.38 0.76 13.34
N GLY A 10 -0.43 1.31 12.13
CA GLY A 10 -0.17 2.72 11.88
C GLY A 10 1.30 3.11 11.94
N LYS A 11 2.22 2.16 11.89
CA LYS A 11 3.66 2.41 11.96
C LYS A 11 4.42 1.67 10.87
N TRP A 12 5.48 2.30 10.36
CA TRP A 12 6.43 1.67 9.47
C TRP A 12 7.40 0.79 10.26
N LYS A 13 7.58 -0.44 9.79
CA LYS A 13 8.52 -1.40 10.39
C LYS A 13 9.44 -1.99 9.33
N GLN A 14 10.75 -1.83 9.52
CA GLN A 14 11.75 -2.49 8.69
C GLN A 14 12.11 -3.83 9.30
N THR A 15 12.27 -4.85 8.46
CA THR A 15 12.70 -6.18 8.88
C THR A 15 14.05 -6.53 8.27
N ASN A 16 14.79 -7.44 8.91
CA ASN A 16 16.06 -7.91 8.40
C ASN A 16 15.91 -8.88 7.23
N ASN A 17 14.74 -9.48 7.07
CA ASN A 17 14.44 -10.37 5.96
C ASN A 17 13.74 -9.58 4.86
N THR A 18 14.42 -9.43 3.73
CA THR A 18 13.94 -8.66 2.58
C THR A 18 14.04 -9.48 1.31
N TYR A 19 13.29 -9.09 0.28
CA TYR A 19 13.47 -9.58 -1.07
C TYR A 19 13.59 -8.42 -2.05
N GLU A 20 14.20 -8.69 -3.19
CA GLU A 20 14.34 -7.72 -4.25
C GLU A 20 13.11 -7.74 -5.16
N LEU A 21 12.53 -6.57 -5.38
CA LEU A 21 11.48 -6.39 -6.38
C LEU A 21 12.11 -5.96 -7.69
N LYS A 22 11.85 -6.71 -8.75
CA LYS A 22 12.37 -6.42 -10.10
C LYS A 22 11.24 -5.87 -10.98
N ALA A 23 11.57 -4.86 -11.78
CA ALA A 23 10.65 -4.36 -12.79
C ALA A 23 10.40 -5.44 -13.84
N PRO A 24 9.14 -5.81 -14.13
CA PRO A 24 8.83 -6.88 -15.09
C PRO A 24 9.35 -6.61 -16.49
N TYR A 25 9.39 -5.35 -16.91
CA TYR A 25 9.81 -4.97 -18.25
C TYR A 25 11.34 -4.97 -18.43
N THR A 26 12.08 -4.38 -17.49
CA THR A 26 13.53 -4.22 -17.61
C THR A 26 14.33 -5.29 -16.90
N GLY A 27 13.75 -5.97 -15.90
CA GLY A 27 14.44 -6.90 -15.00
C GLY A 27 15.32 -6.23 -13.96
N GLU A 28 15.38 -4.92 -13.93
CA GLU A 28 16.17 -4.17 -12.94
C GLU A 28 15.55 -4.24 -11.56
N VAL A 29 16.40 -4.29 -10.53
CA VAL A 29 15.96 -4.20 -9.14
C VAL A 29 15.53 -2.78 -8.82
N ILE A 30 14.26 -2.59 -8.49
CA ILE A 30 13.68 -1.29 -8.20
C ILE A 30 13.43 -1.04 -6.72
N ALA A 31 13.33 -2.09 -5.92
CA ALA A 31 13.12 -1.96 -4.49
C ALA A 31 13.60 -3.17 -3.70
N LYS A 32 13.91 -2.96 -2.43
CA LYS A 32 14.00 -4.01 -1.41
C LYS A 32 12.74 -3.96 -0.56
N VAL A 33 12.05 -5.08 -0.45
CA VAL A 33 10.78 -5.17 0.25
C VAL A 33 10.95 -6.00 1.51
N SER A 34 10.56 -5.45 2.65
CA SER A 34 10.59 -6.16 3.93
C SER A 34 9.56 -7.29 3.94
N LYS A 35 9.99 -8.48 4.39
CA LYS A 35 9.10 -9.62 4.63
C LYS A 35 8.65 -9.63 6.09
N ALA A 36 7.38 -9.93 6.31
CA ALA A 36 6.82 -10.09 7.64
C ALA A 36 7.25 -11.43 8.25
N THR A 37 7.49 -11.41 9.56
CA THR A 37 7.63 -12.62 10.36
C THR A 37 6.24 -13.10 10.80
N VAL A 38 6.15 -14.32 11.34
CA VAL A 38 4.91 -14.82 11.95
C VAL A 38 4.43 -13.90 13.07
N GLN A 39 5.36 -13.38 13.88
CA GLN A 39 5.04 -12.43 14.96
C GLN A 39 4.49 -11.11 14.41
N ASP A 40 5.02 -10.61 13.30
CA ASP A 40 4.51 -9.40 12.65
C ASP A 40 3.07 -9.61 12.19
N VAL A 41 2.77 -10.76 11.61
CA VAL A 41 1.40 -11.12 11.17
C VAL A 41 0.45 -11.20 12.37
N GLU A 42 0.86 -11.84 13.45
CA GLU A 42 0.07 -11.92 14.69
C GLU A 42 -0.22 -10.54 15.26
N GLN A 43 0.77 -9.66 15.33
CA GLN A 43 0.58 -8.27 15.77
C GLN A 43 -0.39 -7.50 14.86
N ALA A 44 -0.30 -7.70 13.56
CA ALA A 44 -1.21 -7.07 12.60
C ALA A 44 -2.66 -7.53 12.82
N ILE A 45 -2.87 -8.82 13.05
CA ILE A 45 -4.20 -9.39 13.31
C ILE A 45 -4.77 -8.86 14.63
N GLU A 46 -3.98 -8.86 15.70
CA GLU A 46 -4.39 -8.34 17.00
C GLU A 46 -4.75 -6.85 16.91
N GLY A 47 -3.92 -6.06 16.24
CA GLY A 47 -4.17 -4.64 16.03
C GLY A 47 -5.42 -4.37 15.19
N ALA A 48 -5.64 -5.14 14.14
CA ALA A 48 -6.83 -5.04 13.30
C ALA A 48 -8.10 -5.41 14.08
N HIS A 49 -8.05 -6.45 14.92
CA HIS A 49 -9.18 -6.84 15.77
C HIS A 49 -9.51 -5.74 16.79
N ALA A 50 -8.50 -5.20 17.48
CA ALA A 50 -8.71 -4.11 18.43
C ALA A 50 -9.28 -2.86 17.74
N ALA A 51 -8.78 -2.51 16.56
CA ALA A 51 -9.29 -1.40 15.77
C ALA A 51 -10.73 -1.63 15.31
N PHE A 52 -11.08 -2.85 14.92
CA PHE A 52 -12.44 -3.21 14.51
C PHE A 52 -13.45 -2.96 15.63
N LEU A 53 -13.14 -3.31 16.88
CA LEU A 53 -14.03 -3.12 18.02
C LEU A 53 -14.42 -1.64 18.21
N LYS A 54 -13.54 -0.72 17.87
CA LYS A 54 -13.79 0.73 17.88
C LYS A 54 -14.43 1.21 16.58
N PHE A 55 -13.90 0.77 15.46
CA PHE A 55 -14.29 1.26 14.15
C PHE A 55 -15.70 0.84 13.74
N LYS A 56 -16.17 -0.33 14.19
CA LYS A 56 -17.56 -0.77 13.94
C LYS A 56 -18.62 0.18 14.51
N ALA A 57 -18.26 0.97 15.54
CA ALA A 57 -19.15 1.96 16.15
C ALA A 57 -19.14 3.30 15.39
N VAL A 58 -18.20 3.51 14.48
CA VAL A 58 -18.12 4.72 13.66
C VAL A 58 -19.30 4.74 12.66
N PRO A 59 -20.08 5.84 12.59
CA PRO A 59 -21.19 5.94 11.65
C PRO A 59 -20.75 5.79 10.18
N ALA A 60 -21.66 5.27 9.36
CA ALA A 60 -21.37 5.04 7.93
C ALA A 60 -20.95 6.32 7.19
N TYR A 61 -21.53 7.47 7.52
CA TYR A 61 -21.17 8.73 6.87
C TYR A 61 -19.73 9.17 7.20
N GLU A 62 -19.25 8.93 8.41
CA GLU A 62 -17.85 9.23 8.77
C GLU A 62 -16.88 8.29 8.05
N ARG A 63 -17.23 7.01 7.93
CA ARG A 63 -16.42 6.06 7.14
C ARG A 63 -16.38 6.46 5.67
N ALA A 64 -17.50 6.91 5.13
CA ALA A 64 -17.57 7.43 3.75
C ALA A 64 -16.66 8.65 3.56
N GLU A 65 -16.62 9.58 4.52
CA GLU A 65 -15.74 10.73 4.48
C GLU A 65 -14.26 10.36 4.38
N ILE A 66 -13.84 9.32 5.10
CA ILE A 66 -12.47 8.81 5.02
C ILE A 66 -12.16 8.35 3.59
N LEU A 67 -13.06 7.60 2.97
CA LEU A 67 -12.90 7.12 1.60
C LEU A 67 -12.88 8.26 0.58
N TYR A 68 -13.71 9.28 0.77
CA TYR A 68 -13.68 10.46 -0.09
C TYR A 68 -12.36 11.23 0.00
N LYS A 69 -11.75 11.32 1.18
CA LYS A 69 -10.42 11.90 1.33
C LYS A 69 -9.35 11.09 0.60
N VAL A 70 -9.45 9.77 0.64
CA VAL A 70 -8.56 8.89 -0.13
C VAL A 70 -8.69 9.17 -1.63
N VAL A 71 -9.91 9.32 -2.13
CA VAL A 71 -10.17 9.66 -3.54
C VAL A 71 -9.51 10.98 -3.93
N GLU A 72 -9.62 12.01 -3.10
CA GLU A 72 -8.97 13.30 -3.34
C GLU A 72 -7.45 13.17 -3.45
N ILE A 73 -6.84 12.44 -2.52
CA ILE A 73 -5.39 12.23 -2.49
C ILE A 73 -4.95 11.45 -3.75
N LEU A 74 -5.66 10.39 -4.11
CA LEU A 74 -5.35 9.60 -5.30
C LEU A 74 -5.42 10.44 -6.58
N ARG A 75 -6.43 11.30 -6.71
CA ARG A 75 -6.56 12.19 -7.85
C ARG A 75 -5.39 13.17 -7.97
N LYS A 76 -4.96 13.75 -6.85
CA LYS A 76 -3.80 14.65 -6.81
C LYS A 76 -2.49 13.94 -7.15
N ARG A 77 -2.37 12.68 -6.80
CA ARG A 77 -1.17 11.87 -6.97
C ARG A 77 -1.27 10.83 -8.08
N LYS A 78 -2.23 10.97 -8.99
CA LYS A 78 -2.53 9.96 -10.03
C LYS A 78 -1.32 9.60 -10.90
N ASN A 79 -0.52 10.58 -11.29
CA ASN A 79 0.67 10.35 -12.12
C ASN A 79 1.74 9.55 -11.37
N GLU A 80 1.92 9.83 -10.08
CA GLU A 80 2.83 9.08 -9.21
C GLU A 80 2.41 7.61 -9.10
N PHE A 81 1.12 7.35 -8.83
CA PHE A 81 0.61 5.98 -8.74
C PHE A 81 0.64 5.24 -10.07
N ALA A 82 0.35 5.92 -11.17
CA ALA A 82 0.44 5.32 -12.51
C ALA A 82 1.89 4.91 -12.85
N SER A 83 2.88 5.72 -12.46
CA SER A 83 4.29 5.39 -12.62
C SER A 83 4.70 4.17 -11.79
N ILE A 84 4.20 4.07 -10.57
CA ILE A 84 4.44 2.90 -9.71
C ILE A 84 3.87 1.62 -10.35
N LEU A 85 2.65 1.68 -10.88
CA LEU A 85 2.03 0.55 -11.58
C LEU A 85 2.84 0.13 -12.81
N ALA A 86 3.38 1.09 -13.55
CA ALA A 86 4.25 0.81 -14.70
C ALA A 86 5.55 0.12 -14.27
N ASP A 87 6.20 0.63 -13.23
CA ASP A 87 7.50 0.11 -12.77
C ASP A 87 7.37 -1.26 -12.10
N GLU A 88 6.37 -1.43 -11.26
CA GLU A 88 6.24 -2.64 -10.43
C GLU A 88 5.43 -3.75 -11.09
N ALA A 89 4.43 -3.41 -11.90
CA ALA A 89 3.52 -4.37 -12.53
C ALA A 89 3.63 -4.42 -14.05
N GLY A 90 4.47 -3.57 -14.65
CA GLY A 90 4.62 -3.50 -16.11
C GLY A 90 3.40 -2.98 -16.84
N LYS A 91 2.48 -2.29 -16.13
CA LYS A 91 1.26 -1.77 -16.74
C LYS A 91 1.57 -0.50 -17.54
N PRO A 92 1.05 -0.34 -18.78
CA PRO A 92 1.20 0.90 -19.53
C PRO A 92 0.64 2.09 -18.74
N LEU A 93 1.32 3.24 -18.80
CA LEU A 93 0.90 4.45 -18.05
C LEU A 93 -0.55 4.82 -18.32
N LYS A 94 -0.99 4.76 -19.57
CA LYS A 94 -2.36 5.08 -19.97
C LYS A 94 -3.38 4.16 -19.29
N ALA A 95 -3.10 2.86 -19.25
CA ALA A 95 -3.95 1.88 -18.56
C ALA A 95 -3.95 2.10 -17.04
N GLY A 96 -2.82 2.45 -16.45
CA GLY A 96 -2.69 2.80 -15.04
C GLY A 96 -3.54 4.00 -14.66
N LEU A 97 -3.53 5.05 -15.47
CA LEU A 97 -4.38 6.24 -15.25
C LEU A 97 -5.87 5.91 -15.29
N VAL A 98 -6.30 5.06 -16.22
CA VAL A 98 -7.70 4.59 -16.28
C VAL A 98 -8.07 3.79 -15.03
N GLU A 99 -7.18 2.94 -14.57
CA GLU A 99 -7.42 2.14 -13.35
C GLU A 99 -7.58 3.00 -12.10
N LEU A 100 -6.79 4.07 -11.99
CA LEU A 100 -6.88 5.00 -10.86
C LEU A 100 -8.20 5.78 -10.83
N GLU A 101 -8.85 6.00 -11.97
CA GLU A 101 -10.16 6.65 -12.04
C GLU A 101 -11.31 5.73 -11.57
N ARG A 102 -11.12 4.44 -11.58
CA ARG A 102 -12.12 3.47 -11.09
C ARG A 102 -12.16 3.44 -9.59
#